data_6ba3ed1e69062c5b575cedc9ef268001
#
_entry.id   6ba3ed1e69062c5b575cedc9ef268001
#
_cell.length_a   1.000
_cell.length_b   1.000
_cell.length_c   1.000
_cell.angle_alpha   90.00
_cell.angle_beta   90.00
_cell.angle_gamma   90.00
#
_symmetry.space_group_name_H-M   'P 1'
#
loop_
_entity.id
_entity.type
_entity.pdbx_description
1 polymer ?
#
loop_
_entity_poly.entity_id
_entity_poly.type
_entity_poly.pdbx_seq_one_letter_code
_entity_poly.pdbx_strand_id
1 'polypeptide(L)'
;MRKLFYMGLEPYKARYTLQLQDWNESVFKRRGIKYVIVPGETLTNDQAIVTGQVLDAHGRTYFGMSQLMNLVKMMKAGECGYEDIVYFEDMFQPGIESLPYILKQVPINLRPRIFVRCLAQSIDPDDFVHVWGMSEFMGHYEKMVDSFVDGVLASNEEMVMHMKIAGWKAPIYNISGLAFGKEEVRGRINNNIKPFNERPMRIAFSARWDQEKQPDFYMDVIEEFYDRYGLKDRHGVYRGVEFCVFSGSKLKSNNDSYMQRTKEMQNRGLLRICEDLDKNAYYELLNDTRVLFNCALQDWVSNTVSEADSLGCNVLYPAYRSFPETFANDYTRLYTPWSVEDAVIKLYHMLHQPHVNQGKISDWTDGTIDRICDILEGNGQQWLRMDSDYRKHTREAKY
;
A
#
# COMPACT_ATOMS: atom_id res chain seq x y z
N MET A 1 -14.79 -3.24 29.83
CA MET A 1 -13.44 -3.52 29.37
C MET A 1 -13.43 -3.31 27.85
N ARG A 2 -12.69 -2.33 27.37
CA ARG A 2 -12.67 -1.88 25.97
C ARG A 2 -12.34 -3.02 25.01
N LYS A 3 -13.17 -3.22 24.01
CA LYS A 3 -12.94 -4.16 22.91
C LYS A 3 -12.71 -3.40 21.60
N LEU A 4 -11.93 -3.98 20.73
CA LEU A 4 -11.72 -3.51 19.36
C LEU A 4 -12.58 -4.35 18.41
N PHE A 5 -13.54 -3.75 17.74
CA PHE A 5 -14.31 -4.34 16.65
C PHE A 5 -13.61 -3.99 15.35
N TYR A 6 -12.95 -4.97 14.74
CA TYR A 6 -12.17 -4.81 13.54
C TYR A 6 -13.03 -5.06 12.30
N MET A 7 -13.15 -4.04 11.47
CA MET A 7 -13.86 -4.04 10.20
C MET A 7 -12.82 -4.15 9.10
N GLY A 8 -12.42 -5.40 8.80
CA GLY A 8 -11.38 -5.68 7.78
C GLY A 8 -11.90 -5.53 6.35
N LEU A 9 -10.98 -5.61 5.40
CA LEU A 9 -11.29 -5.61 3.97
C LEU A 9 -11.66 -7.00 3.47
N GLU A 10 -12.32 -7.04 2.31
CA GLU A 10 -12.65 -8.29 1.63
C GLU A 10 -11.37 -9.09 1.29
N PRO A 11 -11.32 -10.39 1.63
CA PRO A 11 -10.11 -11.22 1.53
C PRO A 11 -9.93 -11.79 0.12
N TYR A 12 -9.34 -11.03 -0.81
CA TYR A 12 -9.04 -11.50 -2.15
C TYR A 12 -7.69 -12.22 -2.24
N LYS A 13 -7.64 -13.41 -2.83
CA LYS A 13 -6.43 -14.25 -2.93
C LYS A 13 -5.24 -13.56 -3.61
N ALA A 14 -5.48 -12.71 -4.59
CA ALA A 14 -4.43 -12.01 -5.34
C ALA A 14 -3.96 -10.70 -4.69
N ARG A 15 -4.52 -10.30 -3.55
CA ARG A 15 -4.22 -9.02 -2.90
C ARG A 15 -3.66 -9.20 -1.50
N TYR A 16 -2.98 -8.15 -1.03
CA TYR A 16 -2.53 -8.04 0.35
C TYR A 16 -3.68 -8.10 1.36
N THR A 17 -4.91 -7.82 0.93
CA THR A 17 -6.11 -7.86 1.79
C THR A 17 -6.34 -9.23 2.42
N LEU A 18 -5.92 -10.32 1.74
CA LEU A 18 -5.97 -11.66 2.32
C LEU A 18 -5.06 -11.80 3.57
N GLN A 19 -3.89 -11.17 3.52
CA GLN A 19 -2.89 -11.24 4.61
C GLN A 19 -3.14 -10.18 5.69
N LEU A 20 -3.85 -9.11 5.34
CA LEU A 20 -4.03 -7.93 6.19
C LEU A 20 -4.70 -8.26 7.53
N GLN A 21 -5.71 -9.12 7.51
CA GLN A 21 -6.38 -9.55 8.73
C GLN A 21 -5.42 -10.34 9.62
N ASP A 22 -4.67 -11.28 9.07
CA ASP A 22 -3.71 -12.11 9.82
C ASP A 22 -2.61 -11.25 10.46
N TRP A 23 -2.11 -10.24 9.72
CA TRP A 23 -1.12 -9.30 10.25
C TRP A 23 -1.67 -8.50 11.43
N ASN A 24 -2.87 -7.94 11.30
CA ASN A 24 -3.52 -7.20 12.38
C ASN A 24 -3.79 -8.11 13.59
N GLU A 25 -4.36 -9.29 13.38
CA GLU A 25 -4.64 -10.23 14.46
C GLU A 25 -3.38 -10.68 15.22
N SER A 26 -2.27 -10.90 14.51
CA SER A 26 -0.98 -11.24 15.11
C SER A 26 -0.54 -10.18 16.10
N VAL A 27 -0.63 -8.90 15.72
CA VAL A 27 -0.26 -7.78 16.60
C VAL A 27 -1.26 -7.62 17.74
N PHE A 28 -2.58 -7.73 17.47
CA PHE A 28 -3.60 -7.64 18.53
C PHE A 28 -3.39 -8.72 19.60
N LYS A 29 -3.11 -9.96 19.19
CA LYS A 29 -2.79 -11.06 20.11
C LYS A 29 -1.52 -10.80 20.92
N ARG A 30 -0.46 -10.37 20.27
CA ARG A 30 0.83 -10.04 20.92
C ARG A 30 0.68 -8.94 21.96
N ARG A 31 -0.14 -7.93 21.68
CA ARG A 31 -0.42 -6.80 22.60
C ARG A 31 -1.47 -7.10 23.66
N GLY A 32 -2.11 -8.26 23.61
CA GLY A 32 -3.19 -8.61 24.54
C GLY A 32 -4.46 -7.78 24.35
N ILE A 33 -4.67 -7.20 23.15
CA ILE A 33 -5.87 -6.44 22.82
C ILE A 33 -7.06 -7.40 22.73
N LYS A 34 -8.15 -7.07 23.40
CA LYS A 34 -9.41 -7.78 23.21
C LYS A 34 -10.08 -7.32 21.93
N TYR A 35 -10.16 -8.16 20.94
CA TYR A 35 -10.73 -7.82 19.64
C TYR A 35 -11.82 -8.80 19.19
N VAL A 36 -12.65 -8.33 18.29
CA VAL A 36 -13.67 -9.07 17.58
C VAL A 36 -13.51 -8.77 16.10
N ILE A 37 -13.26 -9.78 15.29
CA ILE A 37 -13.35 -9.63 13.84
C ILE A 37 -14.82 -9.63 13.48
N VAL A 38 -15.30 -8.53 12.91
CA VAL A 38 -16.68 -8.46 12.43
C VAL A 38 -16.76 -9.14 11.08
N PRO A 39 -17.48 -10.27 10.94
CA PRO A 39 -17.47 -11.02 9.68
C PRO A 39 -18.26 -10.30 8.58
N GLY A 40 -17.74 -10.33 7.36
CA GLY A 40 -18.46 -10.01 6.12
C GLY A 40 -18.71 -11.28 5.32
N GLU A 41 -19.71 -11.26 4.46
CA GLU A 41 -20.03 -12.36 3.55
C GLU A 41 -19.42 -12.08 2.17
N THR A 42 -18.85 -13.09 1.52
CA THR A 42 -18.32 -13.01 0.17
C THR A 42 -19.32 -13.56 -0.85
N LEU A 43 -19.48 -12.90 -2.00
CA LEU A 43 -20.37 -13.37 -3.07
C LEU A 43 -19.83 -14.62 -3.74
N THR A 44 -18.52 -14.66 -3.98
CA THR A 44 -17.82 -15.80 -4.58
C THR A 44 -16.45 -15.98 -3.96
N ASN A 45 -15.99 -17.23 -3.86
CA ASN A 45 -14.66 -17.55 -3.31
C ASN A 45 -13.50 -17.31 -4.29
N ASP A 46 -13.77 -17.01 -5.56
CA ASP A 46 -12.79 -16.98 -6.66
C ASP A 46 -12.82 -15.68 -7.47
N GLN A 47 -13.06 -14.55 -6.82
CA GLN A 47 -13.06 -13.27 -7.51
C GLN A 47 -11.64 -12.90 -7.96
N ALA A 48 -11.40 -13.07 -9.26
CA ALA A 48 -10.24 -12.48 -9.91
C ALA A 48 -10.47 -10.97 -10.06
N ILE A 49 -9.55 -10.16 -9.53
CA ILE A 49 -9.54 -8.74 -9.82
C ILE A 49 -9.20 -8.59 -11.29
N VAL A 50 -10.13 -8.03 -12.04
CA VAL A 50 -9.91 -7.71 -13.44
C VAL A 50 -9.08 -6.45 -13.51
N THR A 51 -7.98 -6.46 -14.26
CA THR A 51 -7.17 -5.27 -14.53
C THR A 51 -8.05 -4.18 -15.14
N GLY A 52 -7.92 -2.94 -14.66
CA GLY A 52 -8.83 -1.84 -15.03
C GLY A 52 -10.09 -1.74 -14.18
N GLN A 53 -10.32 -2.71 -13.29
CA GLN A 53 -11.30 -2.59 -12.21
C GLN A 53 -10.53 -2.65 -10.89
N VAL A 54 -10.38 -1.52 -10.23
CA VAL A 54 -9.62 -1.44 -8.97
C VAL A 54 -10.28 -2.28 -7.88
N LEU A 55 -11.60 -2.34 -7.91
CA LEU A 55 -12.41 -3.05 -6.93
C LEU A 55 -13.51 -3.81 -7.66
N ASP A 56 -13.83 -5.01 -7.17
CA ASP A 56 -15.09 -5.65 -7.50
C ASP A 56 -16.23 -4.91 -6.78
N ALA A 57 -16.92 -4.04 -7.49
CA ALA A 57 -17.95 -3.18 -6.93
C ALA A 57 -19.08 -3.98 -6.25
N HIS A 58 -19.47 -5.12 -6.81
CA HIS A 58 -20.53 -5.96 -6.23
C HIS A 58 -20.04 -6.74 -5.01
N GLY A 59 -18.89 -7.41 -5.12
CA GLY A 59 -18.34 -8.20 -4.02
C GLY A 59 -17.94 -7.34 -2.83
N ARG A 60 -17.30 -6.19 -3.08
CA ARG A 60 -16.94 -5.23 -2.03
C ARG A 60 -18.17 -4.66 -1.34
N THR A 61 -19.21 -4.29 -2.11
CA THR A 61 -20.45 -3.78 -1.54
C THR A 61 -21.14 -4.83 -0.69
N TYR A 62 -21.27 -6.05 -1.21
CA TYR A 62 -21.90 -7.15 -0.48
C TYR A 62 -21.16 -7.46 0.84
N PHE A 63 -19.82 -7.57 0.77
CA PHE A 63 -18.98 -7.80 1.94
C PHE A 63 -19.13 -6.68 2.96
N GLY A 64 -18.98 -5.42 2.57
CA GLY A 64 -19.04 -4.27 3.48
C GLY A 64 -20.41 -4.11 4.13
N MET A 65 -21.49 -4.23 3.35
CA MET A 65 -22.85 -4.13 3.89
C MET A 65 -23.19 -5.28 4.84
N SER A 66 -22.82 -6.52 4.50
CA SER A 66 -23.05 -7.67 5.40
C SER A 66 -22.26 -7.53 6.70
N GLN A 67 -21.03 -7.03 6.62
CA GLN A 67 -20.19 -6.74 7.79
C GLN A 67 -20.83 -5.66 8.66
N LEU A 68 -21.34 -4.57 8.09
CA LEU A 68 -22.05 -3.54 8.83
C LEU A 68 -23.32 -4.10 9.49
N MET A 69 -24.10 -4.92 8.79
CA MET A 69 -25.28 -5.57 9.36
C MET A 69 -24.92 -6.39 10.61
N ASN A 70 -23.79 -7.10 10.60
CA ASN A 70 -23.33 -7.84 11.76
C ASN A 70 -22.90 -6.91 12.91
N LEU A 71 -22.19 -5.81 12.63
CA LEU A 71 -21.88 -4.79 13.61
C LEU A 71 -23.14 -4.21 14.26
N VAL A 72 -24.17 -3.89 13.47
CA VAL A 72 -25.45 -3.36 13.96
C VAL A 72 -26.15 -4.36 14.88
N LYS A 73 -26.13 -5.66 14.54
CA LYS A 73 -26.65 -6.72 15.43
C LYS A 73 -25.91 -6.75 16.78
N MET A 74 -24.57 -6.66 16.76
CA MET A 74 -23.73 -6.61 17.97
C MET A 74 -24.03 -5.36 18.81
N MET A 75 -24.19 -4.19 18.17
CA MET A 75 -24.62 -2.96 18.87
C MET A 75 -25.99 -3.13 19.48
N LYS A 76 -26.94 -3.70 18.78
CA LYS A 76 -28.30 -3.96 19.28
C LYS A 76 -28.34 -4.94 20.44
N ALA A 77 -27.45 -5.93 20.45
CA ALA A 77 -27.29 -6.90 21.54
C ALA A 77 -26.52 -6.34 22.75
N GLY A 78 -25.96 -5.12 22.65
CA GLY A 78 -25.13 -4.53 23.71
C GLY A 78 -23.71 -5.12 23.78
N GLU A 79 -23.29 -5.85 22.78
CA GLU A 79 -21.92 -6.43 22.68
C GLU A 79 -20.88 -5.39 22.28
N CYS A 80 -21.31 -4.37 21.52
CA CYS A 80 -20.51 -3.21 21.08
C CYS A 80 -21.19 -1.92 21.55
N GLY A 81 -20.50 -1.11 22.34
CA GLY A 81 -21.04 0.12 22.89
C GLY A 81 -19.99 1.07 23.44
N TYR A 82 -20.38 1.84 24.48
CA TYR A 82 -19.48 2.82 25.10
C TYR A 82 -18.17 2.19 25.57
N GLU A 83 -17.10 2.91 25.44
CA GLU A 83 -15.72 2.46 25.67
C GLU A 83 -15.14 1.54 24.57
N ASP A 84 -15.96 0.88 23.76
CA ASP A 84 -15.47 0.05 22.66
C ASP A 84 -15.02 0.90 21.49
N ILE A 85 -14.24 0.29 20.61
CA ILE A 85 -13.70 0.92 19.41
C ILE A 85 -14.16 0.10 18.21
N VAL A 86 -14.66 0.79 17.19
CA VAL A 86 -14.87 0.21 15.86
C VAL A 86 -13.80 0.81 14.94
N TYR A 87 -12.98 -0.04 14.37
CA TYR A 87 -11.92 0.36 13.45
C TYR A 87 -12.16 -0.20 12.07
N PHE A 88 -12.37 0.69 11.10
CA PHE A 88 -12.50 0.36 9.69
C PHE A 88 -11.14 0.46 9.00
N GLU A 89 -10.70 -0.63 8.37
CA GLU A 89 -9.45 -0.69 7.62
C GLU A 89 -9.49 0.14 6.33
N ASP A 90 -10.66 0.55 5.88
CA ASP A 90 -10.82 1.52 4.80
C ASP A 90 -12.04 2.41 5.06
N MET A 91 -11.86 3.72 4.96
CA MET A 91 -12.97 4.67 5.12
C MET A 91 -14.02 4.56 4.01
N PHE A 92 -13.65 4.08 2.83
CA PHE A 92 -14.57 3.84 1.71
C PHE A 92 -15.23 2.45 1.77
N GLN A 93 -15.42 1.91 2.95
CA GLN A 93 -16.16 0.67 3.17
C GLN A 93 -17.65 0.87 2.88
N PRO A 94 -18.24 0.21 1.86
CA PRO A 94 -19.68 0.29 1.61
C PRO A 94 -20.50 -0.10 2.83
N GLY A 95 -21.52 0.68 3.12
CA GLY A 95 -22.36 0.52 4.32
C GLY A 95 -22.05 1.51 5.45
N ILE A 96 -20.81 2.02 5.55
CA ILE A 96 -20.41 2.97 6.60
C ILE A 96 -21.28 4.25 6.58
N GLU A 97 -21.83 4.59 5.43
CA GLU A 97 -22.75 5.72 5.23
C GLU A 97 -24.05 5.61 6.05
N SER A 98 -24.38 4.42 6.53
CA SER A 98 -25.53 4.20 7.42
C SER A 98 -25.23 4.50 8.89
N LEU A 99 -23.94 4.54 9.29
CA LEU A 99 -23.55 4.76 10.69
C LEU A 99 -24.02 6.09 11.28
N PRO A 100 -23.94 7.23 10.58
CA PRO A 100 -24.42 8.51 11.12
C PRO A 100 -25.88 8.44 11.56
N TYR A 101 -26.74 7.77 10.77
CA TYR A 101 -28.14 7.58 11.13
C TYR A 101 -28.30 6.72 12.39
N ILE A 102 -27.60 5.59 12.45
CA ILE A 102 -27.65 4.66 13.58
C ILE A 102 -27.14 5.34 14.86
N LEU A 103 -25.98 5.99 14.79
CA LEU A 103 -25.36 6.66 15.93
C LEU A 103 -26.21 7.81 16.47
N LYS A 104 -26.99 8.50 15.62
CA LYS A 104 -27.93 9.55 16.07
C LYS A 104 -29.07 8.99 16.93
N GLN A 105 -29.43 7.72 16.74
CA GLN A 105 -30.49 7.06 17.53
C GLN A 105 -29.96 6.47 18.85
N VAL A 106 -28.65 6.31 18.99
CA VAL A 106 -27.99 5.79 20.18
C VAL A 106 -27.59 6.97 21.08
N PRO A 107 -27.90 6.97 22.38
CA PRO A 107 -27.41 7.98 23.33
C PRO A 107 -25.88 8.10 23.27
N ILE A 108 -25.35 9.32 23.35
CA ILE A 108 -23.93 9.60 23.15
C ILE A 108 -23.02 8.80 24.10
N ASN A 109 -23.48 8.59 25.33
CA ASN A 109 -22.76 7.81 26.33
C ASN A 109 -22.83 6.29 26.15
N LEU A 110 -23.50 5.82 25.08
CA LEU A 110 -23.56 4.40 24.71
C LEU A 110 -22.90 4.13 23.33
N ARG A 111 -22.40 5.17 22.65
CA ARG A 111 -21.79 5.02 21.33
C ARG A 111 -20.36 4.51 21.43
N PRO A 112 -19.95 3.54 20.60
CA PRO A 112 -18.55 3.20 20.44
C PRO A 112 -17.79 4.36 19.78
N ARG A 113 -16.48 4.40 19.93
CA ARG A 113 -15.63 5.31 19.16
C ARG A 113 -15.35 4.70 17.80
N ILE A 114 -15.40 5.55 16.76
CA ILE A 114 -15.23 5.14 15.38
C ILE A 114 -13.91 5.68 14.83
N PHE A 115 -13.05 4.79 14.39
CA PHE A 115 -11.81 5.12 13.68
C PHE A 115 -11.85 4.52 12.29
N VAL A 116 -11.30 5.26 11.32
CA VAL A 116 -11.21 4.82 9.93
C VAL A 116 -9.81 5.02 9.41
N ARG A 117 -9.39 4.19 8.48
CA ARG A 117 -8.17 4.37 7.74
C ARG A 117 -8.44 5.01 6.39
N CYS A 118 -7.63 5.99 6.03
CA CYS A 118 -7.64 6.59 4.71
C CYS A 118 -6.66 5.82 3.79
N LEU A 119 -7.16 5.19 2.74
CA LEU A 119 -6.36 4.48 1.73
C LEU A 119 -6.40 5.17 0.37
N ALA A 120 -7.35 6.07 0.15
CA ALA A 120 -7.54 6.85 -1.08
C ALA A 120 -8.17 8.19 -0.74
N GLN A 121 -8.04 9.17 -1.62
CA GLN A 121 -8.56 10.54 -1.41
C GLN A 121 -9.13 11.13 -2.69
N SER A 122 -10.30 11.78 -2.57
CA SER A 122 -10.98 12.43 -3.70
C SER A 122 -10.25 13.66 -4.23
N ILE A 123 -9.45 14.32 -3.40
CA ILE A 123 -8.68 15.53 -3.75
C ILE A 123 -7.42 15.23 -4.58
N ASP A 124 -6.94 14.00 -4.55
CA ASP A 124 -5.72 13.61 -5.26
C ASP A 124 -6.03 13.35 -6.74
N PRO A 125 -5.48 14.16 -7.67
CA PRO A 125 -5.76 14.01 -9.11
C PRO A 125 -5.17 12.72 -9.71
N ASP A 126 -4.16 12.13 -9.08
CA ASP A 126 -3.52 10.89 -9.52
C ASP A 126 -4.12 9.64 -8.86
N ASP A 127 -5.02 9.83 -7.87
CA ASP A 127 -5.72 8.72 -7.24
C ASP A 127 -6.75 8.09 -8.19
N PHE A 128 -6.93 6.77 -8.08
CA PHE A 128 -7.94 6.06 -8.89
C PHE A 128 -9.35 6.65 -8.72
N VAL A 129 -9.66 7.18 -7.56
CA VAL A 129 -10.93 7.87 -7.27
C VAL A 129 -11.15 9.03 -8.24
N HIS A 130 -10.11 9.80 -8.52
CA HIS A 130 -10.16 10.91 -9.46
C HIS A 130 -10.15 10.43 -10.91
N VAL A 131 -9.21 9.57 -11.25
CA VAL A 131 -9.03 9.02 -12.61
C VAL A 131 -10.30 8.32 -13.13
N TRP A 132 -11.08 7.71 -12.23
CA TRP A 132 -12.33 7.02 -12.59
C TRP A 132 -13.57 7.90 -12.49
N GLY A 133 -13.41 9.20 -12.31
CA GLY A 133 -14.52 10.16 -12.27
C GLY A 133 -15.39 10.05 -11.02
N MET A 134 -14.87 9.46 -9.93
CA MET A 134 -15.59 9.31 -8.66
C MET A 134 -15.32 10.43 -7.66
N SER A 135 -14.46 11.40 -7.99
CA SER A 135 -13.97 12.41 -7.05
C SER A 135 -15.08 13.24 -6.42
N GLU A 136 -16.12 13.62 -7.17
CA GLU A 136 -17.24 14.40 -6.63
C GLU A 136 -18.03 13.57 -5.60
N PHE A 137 -18.45 12.37 -5.97
CA PHE A 137 -19.16 11.45 -5.07
C PHE A 137 -18.33 11.15 -3.81
N MET A 138 -17.08 10.80 -3.98
CA MET A 138 -16.17 10.47 -2.87
C MET A 138 -15.87 11.68 -2.00
N GLY A 139 -15.79 12.88 -2.57
CA GLY A 139 -15.63 14.11 -1.79
C GLY A 139 -16.83 14.40 -0.87
N HIS A 140 -18.05 14.10 -1.30
CA HIS A 140 -19.24 14.15 -0.42
C HIS A 140 -19.21 13.05 0.64
N TYR A 141 -18.77 11.88 0.27
CA TYR A 141 -18.61 10.75 1.19
C TYR A 141 -17.58 11.05 2.28
N GLU A 142 -16.42 11.59 1.93
CA GLU A 142 -15.38 12.03 2.89
C GLU A 142 -15.92 13.04 3.90
N LYS A 143 -16.70 14.05 3.44
CA LYS A 143 -17.34 15.03 4.33
C LYS A 143 -18.34 14.38 5.29
N MET A 144 -19.07 13.38 4.83
CA MET A 144 -19.98 12.60 5.66
C MET A 144 -19.21 11.84 6.72
N VAL A 145 -18.14 11.13 6.33
CA VAL A 145 -17.27 10.38 7.27
C VAL A 145 -16.65 11.31 8.31
N ASP A 146 -16.09 12.46 7.89
CA ASP A 146 -15.53 13.48 8.80
C ASP A 146 -16.50 13.92 9.88
N SER A 147 -17.82 13.89 9.59
CA SER A 147 -18.84 14.37 10.51
C SER A 147 -19.12 13.49 11.72
N PHE A 148 -18.65 12.25 11.76
CA PHE A 148 -19.01 11.30 12.82
C PHE A 148 -17.86 10.44 13.36
N VAL A 149 -16.70 10.45 12.72
CA VAL A 149 -15.55 9.64 13.18
C VAL A 149 -14.79 10.34 14.31
N ASP A 150 -14.23 9.54 15.22
CA ASP A 150 -13.39 10.01 16.32
C ASP A 150 -11.93 10.18 15.92
N GLY A 151 -11.54 9.63 14.77
CA GLY A 151 -10.22 9.82 14.20
C GLY A 151 -10.03 9.10 12.87
N VAL A 152 -9.09 9.65 12.09
CA VAL A 152 -8.69 9.11 10.79
C VAL A 152 -7.21 8.78 10.82
N LEU A 153 -6.85 7.61 10.30
CA LEU A 153 -5.48 7.14 10.19
C LEU A 153 -4.98 7.33 8.76
N ALA A 154 -4.01 8.19 8.56
CA ALA A 154 -3.39 8.50 7.28
C ALA A 154 -2.00 7.85 7.18
N SER A 155 -1.62 7.36 6.01
CA SER A 155 -0.39 6.57 5.83
C SER A 155 0.89 7.41 5.77
N ASN A 156 0.79 8.72 5.51
CA ASN A 156 1.92 9.64 5.39
C ASN A 156 1.49 11.09 5.57
N GLU A 157 2.46 12.01 5.63
CA GLU A 157 2.22 13.44 5.84
C GLU A 157 1.51 14.09 4.65
N GLU A 158 1.75 13.64 3.43
CA GLU A 158 1.06 14.17 2.25
C GLU A 158 -0.45 13.91 2.33
N MET A 159 -0.86 12.68 2.71
CA MET A 159 -2.27 12.39 2.95
C MET A 159 -2.87 13.29 4.03
N VAL A 160 -2.16 13.49 5.14
CA VAL A 160 -2.58 14.39 6.22
C VAL A 160 -2.76 15.82 5.68
N MET A 161 -1.83 16.30 4.87
CA MET A 161 -1.90 17.62 4.24
C MET A 161 -3.11 17.75 3.31
N HIS A 162 -3.34 16.77 2.46
CA HIS A 162 -4.50 16.73 1.56
C HIS A 162 -5.82 16.77 2.35
N MET A 163 -5.95 15.98 3.41
CA MET A 163 -7.14 15.98 4.24
C MET A 163 -7.37 17.35 4.89
N LYS A 164 -6.32 18.00 5.38
CA LYS A 164 -6.40 19.35 5.96
C LYS A 164 -6.82 20.38 4.92
N ILE A 165 -6.28 20.30 3.70
CA ILE A 165 -6.68 21.17 2.59
C ILE A 165 -8.15 20.93 2.20
N ALA A 166 -8.59 19.66 2.21
CA ALA A 166 -9.99 19.30 1.96
C ALA A 166 -10.96 19.72 3.09
N GLY A 167 -10.43 20.24 4.22
CA GLY A 167 -11.20 20.82 5.31
C GLY A 167 -11.68 19.82 6.37
N TRP A 168 -11.02 18.68 6.51
CA TRP A 168 -11.29 17.70 7.57
C TRP A 168 -11.15 18.32 8.96
N LYS A 169 -12.09 17.98 9.84
CA LYS A 169 -12.18 18.46 11.22
C LYS A 169 -11.85 17.38 12.24
N ALA A 170 -12.15 16.11 11.92
CA ALA A 170 -11.79 14.99 12.76
C ALA A 170 -10.25 14.94 12.98
N PRO A 171 -9.78 14.44 14.14
CA PRO A 171 -8.37 14.20 14.39
C PRO A 171 -7.76 13.30 13.31
N ILE A 172 -6.65 13.71 12.71
CA ILE A 172 -5.92 12.94 11.69
C ILE A 172 -4.59 12.51 12.28
N TYR A 173 -4.32 11.22 12.23
CA TYR A 173 -3.10 10.61 12.77
C TYR A 173 -2.26 10.08 11.63
N ASN A 174 -1.03 10.56 11.49
CA ASN A 174 -0.06 9.97 10.57
C ASN A 174 0.49 8.68 11.20
N ILE A 175 0.19 7.52 10.60
CA ILE A 175 0.70 6.22 11.04
C ILE A 175 2.01 5.82 10.36
N SER A 176 2.49 6.64 9.43
CA SER A 176 3.76 6.46 8.71
C SER A 176 3.93 5.06 8.13
N GLY A 177 3.05 4.66 7.24
CA GLY A 177 3.14 3.38 6.53
C GLY A 177 1.81 2.67 6.32
N LEU A 178 1.92 1.47 5.79
CA LEU A 178 0.81 0.51 5.65
C LEU A 178 0.99 -0.64 6.65
N ALA A 179 -0.11 -1.32 6.98
CA ALA A 179 -0.02 -2.58 7.71
C ALA A 179 0.86 -3.57 6.94
N PHE A 180 1.81 -4.17 7.63
CA PHE A 180 2.78 -5.10 7.07
C PHE A 180 3.21 -6.13 8.12
N GLY A 181 3.43 -7.36 7.71
CA GLY A 181 3.91 -8.45 8.55
C GLY A 181 5.22 -9.02 8.03
N LYS A 182 6.34 -8.47 8.49
CA LYS A 182 7.68 -8.84 8.03
C LYS A 182 8.00 -10.31 8.23
N GLU A 183 7.69 -10.84 9.40
CA GLU A 183 7.96 -12.24 9.75
C GLU A 183 7.11 -13.21 8.92
N GLU A 184 5.88 -12.84 8.57
CA GLU A 184 5.04 -13.67 7.70
C GLU A 184 5.60 -13.72 6.28
N VAL A 185 6.03 -12.59 5.72
CA VAL A 185 6.68 -12.54 4.40
C VAL A 185 7.93 -13.41 4.37
N ARG A 186 8.80 -13.31 5.37
CA ARG A 186 10.00 -14.12 5.49
C ARG A 186 9.71 -15.60 5.72
N GLY A 187 8.68 -15.89 6.50
CA GLY A 187 8.22 -17.25 6.77
C GLY A 187 7.82 -18.01 5.51
N ARG A 188 7.26 -17.31 4.50
CA ARG A 188 6.86 -17.91 3.22
C ARG A 188 8.02 -18.42 2.37
N ILE A 189 9.23 -17.93 2.61
CA ILE A 189 10.49 -18.45 2.04
C ILE A 189 11.32 -19.21 3.07
N ASN A 190 10.69 -19.73 4.13
CA ASN A 190 11.33 -20.45 5.23
C ASN A 190 12.49 -19.68 5.89
N ASN A 191 12.40 -18.35 5.92
CA ASN A 191 13.47 -17.44 6.38
C ASN A 191 14.82 -17.59 5.64
N ASN A 192 14.81 -18.23 4.48
CA ASN A 192 16.01 -18.46 3.67
C ASN A 192 16.27 -17.27 2.74
N ILE A 193 16.71 -16.15 3.30
CA ILE A 193 17.06 -14.95 2.52
C ILE A 193 18.38 -15.20 1.80
N LYS A 194 18.32 -15.23 0.46
CA LYS A 194 19.48 -15.44 -0.39
C LYS A 194 20.46 -14.28 -0.28
N PRO A 195 21.77 -14.54 -0.06
CA PRO A 195 22.79 -13.50 -0.07
C PRO A 195 22.76 -12.67 -1.37
N PHE A 196 22.91 -11.36 -1.26
CA PHE A 196 22.80 -10.45 -2.41
C PHE A 196 23.67 -10.86 -3.60
N ASN A 197 24.92 -11.25 -3.34
CA ASN A 197 25.87 -11.61 -4.39
C ASN A 197 25.56 -12.94 -5.09
N GLU A 198 24.74 -13.80 -4.47
CA GLU A 198 24.29 -15.07 -5.04
C GLU A 198 23.05 -14.90 -5.92
N ARG A 199 22.41 -13.74 -5.90
CA ARG A 199 21.24 -13.45 -6.72
C ARG A 199 21.64 -13.13 -8.15
N PRO A 200 20.84 -13.55 -9.14
CA PRO A 200 21.03 -13.09 -10.51
C PRO A 200 20.93 -11.56 -10.58
N MET A 201 21.58 -10.95 -11.56
CA MET A 201 21.47 -9.50 -11.81
C MET A 201 20.09 -9.18 -12.40
N ARG A 202 19.09 -9.17 -11.54
CA ARG A 202 17.69 -8.97 -11.90
C ARG A 202 17.16 -7.66 -11.33
N ILE A 203 16.46 -6.92 -12.19
CA ILE A 203 15.65 -5.76 -11.85
C ILE A 203 14.19 -6.14 -12.08
N ALA A 204 13.36 -6.02 -11.06
CA ALA A 204 11.96 -6.36 -11.14
C ALA A 204 11.07 -5.13 -10.97
N PHE A 205 9.97 -5.12 -11.69
CA PHE A 205 8.83 -4.22 -11.50
C PHE A 205 7.65 -5.06 -11.00
N SER A 206 6.98 -4.60 -9.96
CA SER A 206 5.83 -5.30 -9.38
C SER A 206 4.73 -4.30 -9.02
N ALA A 207 3.92 -3.96 -10.02
CA ALA A 207 2.75 -3.11 -9.87
C ALA A 207 1.75 -3.41 -11.00
N ARG A 208 0.56 -2.79 -10.96
CA ARG A 208 -0.37 -2.83 -12.08
C ARG A 208 0.28 -2.21 -13.33
N TRP A 209 -0.13 -2.67 -14.51
CA TRP A 209 0.40 -2.17 -15.78
C TRP A 209 -0.49 -1.06 -16.34
N ASP A 210 -0.83 -0.10 -15.46
CA ASP A 210 -1.72 1.01 -15.72
C ASP A 210 -0.96 2.35 -15.73
N GLN A 211 -1.57 3.39 -16.27
CA GLN A 211 -0.94 4.69 -16.53
C GLN A 211 -0.26 5.30 -15.30
N GLU A 212 -0.88 5.21 -14.12
CA GLU A 212 -0.34 5.79 -12.89
C GLU A 212 0.92 5.06 -12.39
N LYS A 213 1.21 3.87 -12.93
CA LYS A 213 2.44 3.10 -12.64
C LYS A 213 3.52 3.27 -13.70
N GLN A 214 3.25 4.07 -14.73
CA GLN A 214 4.18 4.46 -15.80
C GLN A 214 4.93 3.30 -16.49
N PRO A 215 4.22 2.34 -17.13
CA PRO A 215 4.88 1.26 -17.88
C PRO A 215 5.80 1.76 -18.98
N ASP A 216 5.44 2.85 -19.69
CA ASP A 216 6.27 3.41 -20.75
C ASP A 216 7.61 3.90 -20.21
N PHE A 217 7.61 4.61 -19.08
CA PHE A 217 8.85 5.06 -18.45
C PHE A 217 9.74 3.87 -18.04
N TYR A 218 9.13 2.78 -17.50
CA TYR A 218 9.87 1.56 -17.21
C TYR A 218 10.53 0.98 -18.47
N MET A 219 9.80 0.95 -19.58
CA MET A 219 10.32 0.45 -20.87
C MET A 219 11.40 1.37 -21.45
N ASP A 220 11.27 2.71 -21.32
CA ASP A 220 12.33 3.65 -21.71
C ASP A 220 13.62 3.42 -20.90
N VAL A 221 13.50 3.19 -19.59
CA VAL A 221 14.63 2.87 -18.72
C VAL A 221 15.30 1.56 -19.14
N ILE A 222 14.56 0.54 -19.53
CA ILE A 222 15.13 -0.72 -20.03
C ILE A 222 15.92 -0.49 -21.30
N GLU A 223 15.39 0.23 -22.28
CA GLU A 223 16.06 0.51 -23.54
C GLU A 223 17.35 1.28 -23.31
N GLU A 224 17.30 2.39 -22.56
CA GLU A 224 18.49 3.18 -22.23
C GLU A 224 19.52 2.38 -21.41
N PHE A 225 19.06 1.52 -20.47
CA PHE A 225 19.97 0.68 -19.69
C PHE A 225 20.74 -0.30 -20.58
N TYR A 226 20.07 -0.95 -21.52
CA TYR A 226 20.73 -1.88 -22.45
C TYR A 226 21.60 -1.16 -23.48
N ASP A 227 21.23 0.04 -23.91
CA ASP A 227 22.06 0.84 -24.82
C ASP A 227 23.35 1.30 -24.13
N ARG A 228 23.29 1.63 -22.86
CA ARG A 228 24.44 2.14 -22.09
C ARG A 228 25.32 1.04 -21.49
N TYR A 229 24.73 -0.01 -20.96
CA TYR A 229 25.40 -1.04 -20.16
C TYR A 229 25.20 -2.46 -20.68
N GLY A 230 24.38 -2.65 -21.69
CA GLY A 230 24.01 -3.96 -22.18
C GLY A 230 25.16 -4.64 -22.91
N LEU A 231 25.55 -5.82 -22.42
CA LEU A 231 26.49 -6.69 -23.13
C LEU A 231 25.73 -7.57 -24.13
N LYS A 232 26.02 -7.45 -25.41
CA LYS A 232 25.46 -8.33 -26.43
C LYS A 232 26.43 -9.49 -26.68
N ASP A 233 25.86 -10.68 -26.74
CA ASP A 233 26.63 -11.84 -27.21
C ASP A 233 26.84 -11.80 -28.75
N ARG A 234 27.55 -12.80 -29.26
CA ARG A 234 27.83 -12.93 -30.72
C ARG A 234 26.58 -13.02 -31.60
N HIS A 235 25.42 -13.26 -31.02
CA HIS A 235 24.12 -13.34 -31.69
C HIS A 235 23.27 -12.08 -31.50
N GLY A 236 23.81 -11.03 -30.86
CA GLY A 236 23.12 -9.79 -30.59
C GLY A 236 22.14 -9.87 -29.41
N VAL A 237 22.15 -10.97 -28.65
CA VAL A 237 21.28 -11.17 -27.48
C VAL A 237 21.94 -10.52 -26.26
N TYR A 238 21.19 -9.69 -25.54
CA TYR A 238 21.66 -9.07 -24.30
C TYR A 238 21.88 -10.10 -23.19
N ARG A 239 22.99 -9.93 -22.47
CA ARG A 239 23.43 -10.83 -21.40
C ARG A 239 23.74 -10.06 -20.13
N GLY A 240 23.66 -10.76 -19.02
CA GLY A 240 24.16 -10.31 -17.73
C GLY A 240 23.13 -9.62 -16.83
N VAL A 241 22.11 -8.95 -17.38
CA VAL A 241 21.03 -8.32 -16.62
C VAL A 241 19.67 -8.77 -17.16
N GLU A 242 18.73 -9.02 -16.26
CA GLU A 242 17.36 -9.42 -16.59
C GLU A 242 16.39 -8.38 -16.04
N PHE A 243 15.56 -7.80 -16.92
CA PHE A 243 14.42 -6.98 -16.50
C PHE A 243 13.14 -7.82 -16.49
N CYS A 244 12.38 -7.75 -15.38
CA CYS A 244 11.20 -8.56 -15.17
C CYS A 244 10.00 -7.71 -14.76
N VAL A 245 8.80 -8.17 -15.14
CA VAL A 245 7.53 -7.76 -14.55
C VAL A 245 6.96 -8.94 -13.78
N PHE A 246 6.58 -8.73 -12.52
CA PHE A 246 5.93 -9.72 -11.68
C PHE A 246 4.44 -9.39 -11.54
N SER A 247 3.58 -10.34 -11.85
CA SER A 247 2.14 -10.19 -11.80
C SER A 247 1.45 -11.40 -11.17
N GLY A 248 0.51 -11.16 -10.25
CA GLY A 248 -0.30 -12.22 -9.64
C GLY A 248 -1.42 -12.76 -10.56
N SER A 249 -1.58 -12.20 -11.75
CA SER A 249 -2.53 -12.62 -12.77
C SER A 249 -1.92 -12.41 -14.16
N LYS A 250 -2.68 -12.69 -15.23
CA LYS A 250 -2.26 -12.29 -16.59
C LYS A 250 -2.03 -10.78 -16.64
N LEU A 251 -0.91 -10.38 -17.24
CA LEU A 251 -0.59 -8.98 -17.42
C LEU A 251 -1.60 -8.34 -18.38
N LYS A 252 -2.24 -7.28 -17.93
CA LYS A 252 -3.24 -6.54 -18.70
C LYS A 252 -3.09 -5.06 -18.43
N SER A 253 -3.50 -4.25 -19.39
CA SER A 253 -3.63 -2.81 -19.27
C SER A 253 -4.88 -2.35 -20.01
N ASN A 254 -5.43 -1.22 -19.60
CA ASN A 254 -6.48 -0.52 -20.35
C ASN A 254 -5.92 0.25 -21.55
N ASN A 255 -4.61 0.34 -21.66
CA ASN A 255 -3.91 1.01 -22.76
C ASN A 255 -3.25 -0.05 -23.67
N ASP A 256 -3.82 -0.23 -24.85
CA ASP A 256 -3.33 -1.19 -25.84
C ASP A 256 -1.88 -0.89 -26.29
N SER A 257 -1.46 0.38 -26.31
CA SER A 257 -0.10 0.73 -26.68
C SER A 257 0.94 0.19 -25.69
N TYR A 258 0.62 0.16 -24.39
CA TYR A 258 1.48 -0.45 -23.38
C TYR A 258 1.65 -1.94 -23.64
N MET A 259 0.56 -2.64 -23.93
CA MET A 259 0.60 -4.09 -24.20
C MET A 259 1.36 -4.41 -25.49
N GLN A 260 1.17 -3.60 -26.54
CA GLN A 260 1.90 -3.75 -27.79
C GLN A 260 3.41 -3.58 -27.57
N ARG A 261 3.85 -2.48 -26.96
CA ARG A 261 5.26 -2.20 -26.66
C ARG A 261 5.86 -3.28 -25.76
N THR A 262 5.13 -3.73 -24.76
CA THR A 262 5.53 -4.85 -23.88
C THR A 262 5.86 -6.10 -24.69
N LYS A 263 4.98 -6.47 -25.63
CA LYS A 263 5.19 -7.63 -26.50
C LYS A 263 6.37 -7.47 -27.42
N GLU A 264 6.60 -6.27 -27.95
CA GLU A 264 7.79 -5.95 -28.75
C GLU A 264 9.07 -6.13 -27.94
N MET A 265 9.11 -5.65 -26.69
CA MET A 265 10.27 -5.81 -25.80
C MET A 265 10.52 -7.27 -25.42
N GLN A 266 9.45 -8.06 -25.19
CA GLN A 266 9.60 -9.50 -24.96
C GLN A 266 10.20 -10.20 -26.19
N ASN A 267 9.71 -9.88 -27.39
CA ASN A 267 10.21 -10.46 -28.64
C ASN A 267 11.69 -10.09 -28.90
N ARG A 268 12.12 -8.92 -28.44
CA ARG A 268 13.53 -8.47 -28.49
C ARG A 268 14.38 -9.08 -27.35
N GLY A 269 13.78 -9.83 -26.43
CA GLY A 269 14.48 -10.41 -25.28
C GLY A 269 14.93 -9.40 -24.22
N LEU A 270 14.33 -8.20 -24.19
CA LEU A 270 14.66 -7.13 -23.27
C LEU A 270 13.88 -7.21 -21.95
N LEU A 271 12.71 -7.83 -21.99
CA LEU A 271 11.80 -7.90 -20.87
C LEU A 271 11.23 -9.31 -20.71
N ARG A 272 11.25 -9.82 -19.48
CA ARG A 272 10.58 -11.06 -19.10
C ARG A 272 9.33 -10.75 -18.27
N ILE A 273 8.21 -11.41 -18.56
CA ILE A 273 6.98 -11.32 -17.78
C ILE A 273 6.78 -12.62 -17.01
N CYS A 274 6.58 -12.52 -15.71
CA CYS A 274 6.24 -13.61 -14.81
C CYS A 274 4.80 -13.38 -14.33
N GLU A 275 3.88 -14.19 -14.84
CA GLU A 275 2.43 -14.07 -14.62
C GLU A 275 1.91 -15.19 -13.72
N ASP A 276 0.67 -15.00 -13.24
CA ASP A 276 -0.08 -15.98 -12.44
C ASP A 276 0.68 -16.43 -11.18
N LEU A 277 1.46 -15.50 -10.60
CA LEU A 277 2.25 -15.76 -9.41
C LEU A 277 1.34 -15.79 -8.17
N ASP A 278 1.32 -16.90 -7.46
CA ASP A 278 0.86 -16.89 -6.08
C ASP A 278 1.87 -16.14 -5.17
N LYS A 279 1.48 -15.88 -3.93
CA LYS A 279 2.34 -15.14 -3.01
C LYS A 279 3.66 -15.84 -2.70
N ASN A 280 3.70 -17.15 -2.66
CA ASN A 280 4.95 -17.89 -2.40
C ASN A 280 5.91 -17.77 -3.59
N ALA A 281 5.43 -18.04 -4.80
CA ALA A 281 6.21 -17.88 -6.03
C ALA A 281 6.71 -16.44 -6.21
N TYR A 282 5.87 -15.45 -5.88
CA TYR A 282 6.24 -14.05 -5.91
C TYR A 282 7.38 -13.72 -4.94
N TYR A 283 7.31 -14.19 -3.69
CA TYR A 283 8.37 -13.93 -2.71
C TYR A 283 9.67 -14.69 -3.03
N GLU A 284 9.59 -15.89 -3.58
CA GLU A 284 10.79 -16.60 -4.07
C GLU A 284 11.46 -15.83 -5.22
N LEU A 285 10.69 -15.26 -6.15
CA LEU A 285 11.23 -14.42 -7.22
C LEU A 285 11.84 -13.12 -6.69
N LEU A 286 11.22 -12.48 -5.68
CA LEU A 286 11.81 -11.33 -5.02
C LEU A 286 13.11 -11.70 -4.30
N ASN A 287 13.14 -12.85 -3.60
CA ASN A 287 14.35 -13.35 -2.95
C ASN A 287 15.50 -13.62 -3.95
N ASP A 288 15.15 -13.84 -5.21
CA ASP A 288 16.09 -14.00 -6.34
C ASP A 288 16.35 -12.68 -7.11
N THR A 289 15.89 -11.55 -6.58
CA THR A 289 15.99 -10.24 -7.25
C THR A 289 16.97 -9.33 -6.52
N ARG A 290 17.83 -8.61 -7.26
CA ARG A 290 18.73 -7.61 -6.66
C ARG A 290 18.06 -6.28 -6.45
N VAL A 291 17.25 -5.82 -7.42
CA VAL A 291 16.63 -4.49 -7.36
C VAL A 291 15.15 -4.58 -7.69
N LEU A 292 14.32 -4.03 -6.81
CA LEU A 292 12.94 -3.66 -7.14
C LEU A 292 12.93 -2.22 -7.63
N PHE A 293 12.49 -1.99 -8.85
CA PHE A 293 12.38 -0.68 -9.46
C PHE A 293 10.91 -0.33 -9.67
N ASN A 294 10.49 0.83 -9.22
CA ASN A 294 9.13 1.33 -9.35
C ASN A 294 9.11 2.72 -9.97
N CYS A 295 8.12 2.97 -10.82
CA CYS A 295 7.95 4.23 -11.55
C CYS A 295 6.64 4.94 -11.18
N ALA A 296 5.90 4.47 -10.20
CA ALA A 296 4.58 4.98 -9.87
C ALA A 296 4.59 6.50 -9.59
N LEU A 297 3.61 7.18 -10.17
CA LEU A 297 3.29 8.57 -9.82
C LEU A 297 2.41 8.66 -8.59
N GLN A 298 1.61 7.64 -8.36
CA GLN A 298 0.72 7.55 -7.22
C GLN A 298 0.85 6.18 -6.55
N ASP A 299 1.28 6.21 -5.30
CA ASP A 299 1.27 5.09 -4.38
C ASP A 299 1.54 5.68 -2.99
N TRP A 300 0.54 5.78 -2.14
CA TRP A 300 0.69 6.43 -0.83
C TRP A 300 1.76 5.77 0.02
N VAL A 301 1.78 4.47 0.05
CA VAL A 301 2.87 3.63 0.55
C VAL A 301 2.82 2.31 -0.20
N SER A 302 3.93 1.90 -0.78
CA SER A 302 3.99 0.68 -1.56
C SER A 302 4.25 -0.54 -0.68
N ASN A 303 3.32 -1.49 -0.66
CA ASN A 303 3.56 -2.78 -0.01
C ASN A 303 4.73 -3.52 -0.66
N THR A 304 4.89 -3.40 -1.99
CA THR A 304 5.97 -4.08 -2.71
C THR A 304 7.36 -3.58 -2.29
N VAL A 305 7.50 -2.32 -1.85
CA VAL A 305 8.77 -1.83 -1.31
C VAL A 305 9.12 -2.52 0.01
N SER A 306 8.13 -2.65 0.90
CA SER A 306 8.35 -3.33 2.19
C SER A 306 8.62 -4.82 2.01
N GLU A 307 7.89 -5.49 1.12
CA GLU A 307 8.11 -6.89 0.76
C GLU A 307 9.52 -7.11 0.20
N ALA A 308 9.94 -6.33 -0.79
CA ALA A 308 11.26 -6.44 -1.40
C ALA A 308 12.40 -6.11 -0.43
N ASP A 309 12.27 -5.01 0.34
CA ASP A 309 13.25 -4.60 1.35
C ASP A 309 13.39 -5.65 2.45
N SER A 310 12.29 -6.30 2.87
CA SER A 310 12.31 -7.37 3.88
C SER A 310 13.05 -8.62 3.42
N LEU A 311 13.05 -8.86 2.11
CA LEU A 311 13.73 -9.98 1.47
C LEU A 311 15.16 -9.61 0.99
N GLY A 312 15.65 -8.42 1.33
CA GLY A 312 17.02 -7.99 1.04
C GLY A 312 17.24 -7.55 -0.40
N CYS A 313 16.20 -7.11 -1.12
CA CYS A 313 16.36 -6.40 -2.39
C CYS A 313 16.82 -4.96 -2.12
N ASN A 314 17.58 -4.39 -3.03
CA ASN A 314 17.65 -2.95 -3.16
C ASN A 314 16.33 -2.44 -3.75
N VAL A 315 15.92 -1.24 -3.37
CA VAL A 315 14.68 -0.63 -3.86
C VAL A 315 14.95 0.76 -4.40
N LEU A 316 14.48 1.05 -5.61
CA LEU A 316 14.63 2.35 -6.28
C LEU A 316 13.26 2.88 -6.69
N TYR A 317 12.94 4.10 -6.21
CA TYR A 317 11.66 4.78 -6.43
C TYR A 317 11.86 6.21 -6.91
N PRO A 318 10.85 6.88 -7.48
CA PRO A 318 10.97 8.29 -7.83
C PRO A 318 11.02 9.18 -6.57
N ALA A 319 11.80 10.24 -6.59
CA ALA A 319 11.77 11.29 -5.56
C ALA A 319 10.53 12.16 -5.74
N TYR A 320 9.36 11.57 -5.60
CA TYR A 320 8.07 12.17 -5.91
C TYR A 320 7.08 11.94 -4.78
N ARG A 321 6.28 12.96 -4.43
CA ARG A 321 5.18 12.91 -3.46
C ARG A 321 5.61 12.30 -2.12
N SER A 322 4.97 11.22 -1.68
CA SER A 322 5.20 10.57 -0.38
C SER A 322 6.43 9.67 -0.32
N PHE A 323 7.05 9.33 -1.45
CA PHE A 323 8.20 8.42 -1.43
C PHE A 323 9.41 8.96 -0.66
N PRO A 324 9.81 10.24 -0.72
CA PRO A 324 10.87 10.75 0.13
C PRO A 324 10.64 10.51 1.63
N GLU A 325 9.41 10.65 2.13
CA GLU A 325 9.05 10.32 3.51
C GLU A 325 9.26 8.82 3.80
N THR A 326 8.74 7.94 2.94
CA THR A 326 8.88 6.48 3.07
C THR A 326 10.34 6.04 3.14
N PHE A 327 11.21 6.71 2.40
CA PHE A 327 12.65 6.41 2.35
C PHE A 327 13.47 7.24 3.36
N ALA A 328 12.83 7.96 4.29
CA ALA A 328 13.49 8.85 5.25
C ALA A 328 14.47 9.83 4.57
N ASN A 329 14.09 10.34 3.38
CA ASN A 329 14.90 11.24 2.54
C ASN A 329 16.25 10.64 2.08
N ASP A 330 16.35 9.33 1.99
CA ASP A 330 17.53 8.65 1.43
C ASP A 330 17.54 8.75 -0.11
N TYR A 331 18.03 9.85 -0.64
CA TYR A 331 18.07 10.13 -2.08
C TYR A 331 18.98 9.19 -2.88
N THR A 332 19.75 8.33 -2.22
CA THR A 332 20.49 7.27 -2.91
C THR A 332 19.58 6.13 -3.40
N ARG A 333 18.39 6.03 -2.83
CA ARG A 333 17.33 5.08 -3.22
C ARG A 333 16.16 5.74 -3.98
N LEU A 334 16.30 7.02 -4.29
CA LEU A 334 15.30 7.82 -5.00
C LEU A 334 15.93 8.40 -6.28
N TYR A 335 15.25 8.25 -7.42
CA TYR A 335 15.69 8.88 -8.65
C TYR A 335 14.86 10.15 -8.94
N THR A 336 15.44 11.06 -9.73
CA THR A 336 14.76 12.28 -10.18
C THR A 336 13.56 11.89 -11.05
N PRO A 337 12.32 12.29 -10.70
CA PRO A 337 11.13 11.94 -11.47
C PRO A 337 11.31 12.23 -12.98
N TRP A 338 10.88 11.30 -13.81
CA TRP A 338 10.97 11.32 -15.28
C TRP A 338 12.38 11.38 -15.86
N SER A 339 13.42 11.30 -15.06
CA SER A 339 14.78 11.22 -15.54
C SER A 339 15.19 9.75 -15.79
N VAL A 340 15.12 9.31 -17.04
CA VAL A 340 15.60 8.00 -17.47
C VAL A 340 17.07 7.83 -17.13
N GLU A 341 17.88 8.87 -17.37
CA GLU A 341 19.32 8.85 -17.10
C GLU A 341 19.64 8.60 -15.62
N ASP A 342 19.01 9.35 -14.70
CA ASP A 342 19.25 9.19 -13.25
C ASP A 342 18.80 7.81 -12.76
N ALA A 343 17.65 7.32 -13.25
CA ALA A 343 17.17 5.97 -12.93
C ALA A 343 18.15 4.90 -13.39
N VAL A 344 18.64 4.98 -14.63
CA VAL A 344 19.59 4.02 -15.23
C VAL A 344 20.92 3.98 -14.47
N ILE A 345 21.48 5.16 -14.12
CA ILE A 345 22.72 5.25 -13.35
C ILE A 345 22.56 4.59 -11.96
N LYS A 346 21.47 4.90 -11.26
CA LYS A 346 21.21 4.34 -9.93
C LYS A 346 20.93 2.84 -9.96
N LEU A 347 20.17 2.36 -10.95
CA LEU A 347 19.95 0.94 -11.16
C LEU A 347 21.25 0.18 -11.38
N TYR A 348 22.16 0.72 -12.21
CA TYR A 348 23.45 0.12 -12.43
C TYR A 348 24.24 -0.04 -11.13
N HIS A 349 24.33 1.01 -10.32
CA HIS A 349 25.01 0.93 -9.03
C HIS A 349 24.36 -0.06 -8.07
N MET A 350 23.02 -0.04 -7.99
CA MET A 350 22.27 -0.94 -7.10
C MET A 350 22.34 -2.41 -7.49
N LEU A 351 22.61 -2.72 -8.75
CA LEU A 351 22.81 -4.11 -9.20
C LEU A 351 24.11 -4.73 -8.68
N HIS A 352 25.12 -3.92 -8.37
CA HIS A 352 26.47 -4.42 -8.09
C HIS A 352 26.76 -4.57 -6.60
N GLN A 353 26.02 -3.86 -5.74
CA GLN A 353 26.24 -3.91 -4.29
C GLN A 353 24.95 -3.75 -3.49
N PRO A 354 24.84 -4.40 -2.31
CA PRO A 354 23.71 -4.20 -1.43
C PRO A 354 23.74 -2.78 -0.87
N HIS A 355 22.55 -2.18 -0.72
CA HIS A 355 22.42 -0.86 -0.12
C HIS A 355 22.64 -0.92 1.39
N VAL A 356 23.32 0.07 1.96
CA VAL A 356 23.64 0.15 3.41
C VAL A 356 22.41 0.22 4.32
N ASN A 357 21.27 0.63 3.77
CA ASN A 357 20.00 0.76 4.48
C ASN A 357 19.00 -0.36 4.15
N GLN A 358 19.44 -1.52 3.63
CA GLN A 358 18.56 -2.67 3.43
C GLN A 358 17.84 -3.07 4.73
N GLY A 359 16.57 -3.42 4.62
CA GLY A 359 15.74 -3.84 5.74
C GLY A 359 15.13 -2.70 6.57
N LYS A 360 15.62 -1.45 6.45
CA LYS A 360 15.13 -0.33 7.28
C LYS A 360 13.71 0.10 6.96
N ILE A 361 13.28 0.00 5.69
CA ILE A 361 11.92 0.36 5.31
C ILE A 361 10.95 -0.69 5.86
N SER A 362 11.27 -1.95 5.67
CA SER A 362 10.44 -3.05 6.17
C SER A 362 10.38 -3.08 7.70
N ASP A 363 11.48 -2.76 8.41
CA ASP A 363 11.48 -2.62 9.87
C ASP A 363 10.57 -1.49 10.34
N TRP A 364 10.59 -0.35 9.65
CA TRP A 364 9.72 0.78 9.94
C TRP A 364 8.25 0.45 9.67
N THR A 365 7.96 -0.17 8.54
CA THR A 365 6.60 -0.52 8.12
C THR A 365 6.01 -1.63 9.00
N ASP A 366 6.81 -2.57 9.46
CA ASP A 366 6.39 -3.64 10.39
C ASP A 366 5.81 -3.08 11.70
N GLY A 367 6.28 -1.91 12.14
CA GLY A 367 5.75 -1.21 13.31
C GLY A 367 4.43 -0.46 13.09
N THR A 368 3.88 -0.43 11.87
CA THR A 368 2.67 0.38 11.57
C THR A 368 1.45 -0.07 12.36
N ILE A 369 1.23 -1.37 12.49
CA ILE A 369 0.07 -1.89 13.23
C ILE A 369 0.20 -1.58 14.72
N ASP A 370 1.40 -1.59 15.30
CA ASP A 370 1.64 -1.15 16.68
C ASP A 370 1.28 0.32 16.87
N ARG A 371 1.66 1.20 15.92
CA ARG A 371 1.26 2.62 15.95
C ARG A 371 -0.25 2.80 15.86
N ILE A 372 -0.92 2.02 15.00
CA ILE A 372 -2.40 1.99 14.95
C ILE A 372 -2.96 1.63 16.32
N CYS A 373 -2.48 0.56 16.93
CA CYS A 373 -2.94 0.13 18.25
C CYS A 373 -2.73 1.20 19.32
N ASP A 374 -1.59 1.88 19.33
CA ASP A 374 -1.31 2.99 20.27
C ASP A 374 -2.35 4.11 20.14
N ILE A 375 -2.71 4.47 18.91
CA ILE A 375 -3.74 5.49 18.65
C ILE A 375 -5.10 5.02 19.16
N LEU A 376 -5.48 3.79 18.83
CA LEU A 376 -6.77 3.22 19.22
C LEU A 376 -6.88 3.07 20.75
N GLU A 377 -5.81 2.72 21.45
CA GLU A 377 -5.74 2.62 22.91
C GLU A 377 -5.77 3.98 23.62
N GLY A 378 -5.64 5.08 22.88
CA GLY A 378 -5.65 6.45 23.42
C GLY A 378 -4.27 7.00 23.76
N ASN A 379 -3.20 6.29 23.42
CA ASN A 379 -1.82 6.73 23.59
C ASN A 379 -1.37 7.66 22.42
N GLY A 380 -2.25 7.89 21.46
CA GLY A 380 -1.97 8.63 20.23
C GLY A 380 -1.77 10.14 20.40
N GLN A 381 -1.91 10.70 21.61
CA GLN A 381 -1.65 12.13 21.83
C GLN A 381 -0.20 12.54 21.51
N GLN A 382 0.75 11.64 21.66
CA GLN A 382 2.14 11.88 21.28
C GLN A 382 2.29 12.03 19.76
N TRP A 383 1.50 11.33 18.96
CA TRP A 383 1.54 11.41 17.50
C TRP A 383 0.96 12.73 16.97
N LEU A 384 -0.09 13.25 17.63
CA LEU A 384 -0.61 14.60 17.37
C LEU A 384 0.41 15.69 17.74
N ARG A 385 1.22 15.45 18.79
CA ARG A 385 2.26 16.39 19.23
C ARG A 385 3.48 16.39 18.32
N MET A 386 3.90 15.24 17.79
CA MET A 386 4.99 15.18 16.80
C MET A 386 4.68 16.01 15.57
N ASP A 387 3.43 16.01 15.09
CA ASP A 387 2.97 16.88 14.01
C ASP A 387 3.14 18.39 14.38
N SER A 388 2.87 18.77 15.63
CA SER A 388 3.03 20.15 16.10
C SER A 388 4.50 20.58 16.26
N ASP A 389 5.38 19.67 16.68
CA ASP A 389 6.81 19.96 16.90
C ASP A 389 7.59 19.95 15.59
N TYR A 390 7.25 19.06 14.65
CA TYR A 390 7.80 19.07 13.30
C TYR A 390 7.47 20.37 12.56
N ARG A 391 6.28 20.93 12.74
CA ARG A 391 5.88 22.22 12.17
C ARG A 391 6.61 23.41 12.78
N LYS A 392 7.00 23.35 14.04
CA LYS A 392 7.86 24.39 14.63
C LYS A 392 9.23 24.38 13.96
N HIS A 393 9.86 23.22 13.81
CA HIS A 393 11.18 23.12 13.20
C HIS A 393 11.22 23.50 11.72
N THR A 394 10.17 23.15 10.94
CA THR A 394 10.10 23.56 9.53
C THR A 394 9.77 25.04 9.33
N ARG A 395 9.14 25.71 10.29
CA ARG A 395 8.93 27.18 10.27
C ARG A 395 10.18 27.95 10.65
N GLU A 396 10.96 27.44 11.59
CA GLU A 396 12.22 28.09 12.02
C GLU A 396 13.34 27.94 10.98
N ALA A 397 13.30 26.94 10.11
CA ALA A 397 14.26 26.74 9.02
C ALA A 397 13.99 27.58 7.75
N LYS A 398 12.95 28.44 7.74
CA LYS A 398 12.56 29.29 6.59
C LYS A 398 12.75 30.79 6.81
N TYR A 399 13.49 31.21 7.86
CA TYR A 399 13.88 32.60 8.06
C TYR A 399 15.38 32.74 8.31
#